data_5a0be58204e8858b19c4631cf0942409
#
_entry.id   5a0be58204e8858b19c4631cf0942409
#
_cell.length_a   1.000
_cell.length_b   1.000
_cell.length_c   1.000
_cell.angle_alpha   90.00
_cell.angle_beta   90.00
_cell.angle_gamma   90.00
#
_symmetry.space_group_name_H-M   'P 1'
#
loop_
_entity.id
_entity.type
_entity.pdbx_description
1 polymer ?
#
loop_
_entity_poly.entity_id
_entity_poly.type
_entity_poly.pdbx_seq_one_letter_code
_entity_poly.pdbx_strand_id
1 'polypeptide(L)'
;FVLGDDDAILAPEGSSPQPWERDENATATINYTSGTTARPKGVQITHRNIWTNALTFALHAGLTDRDVYLHTLPMFHCNGWGMPFALAGLGVPQVVLRKVDGAEILRRVETHGVTFMCAAPAVVNAVLEAAQSWEGEIPGRDRVRIIVAGAPPPTKTVARVEAELGWE
;
A
#
# COMPACT_ATOMS: atom_id res chain seq x y z
N PHE A 1 14.17 6.48 -14.44
CA PHE A 1 15.07 5.56 -13.75
C PHE A 1 14.46 4.16 -13.79
N VAL A 2 15.30 3.16 -14.06
CA VAL A 2 14.92 1.75 -14.11
C VAL A 2 15.71 1.02 -13.02
N LEU A 3 15.02 0.41 -12.07
CA LEU A 3 15.67 -0.40 -11.02
C LEU A 3 16.39 -1.60 -11.70
N GLY A 4 17.63 -1.80 -11.33
CA GLY A 4 18.52 -2.77 -11.94
C GLY A 4 19.49 -2.13 -12.93
N ASP A 5 19.05 -1.19 -13.76
CA ASP A 5 19.90 -0.49 -14.72
C ASP A 5 20.56 0.77 -14.12
N ASP A 6 19.81 1.46 -13.25
CA ASP A 6 20.22 2.72 -12.62
C ASP A 6 20.54 2.57 -11.11
N ASP A 7 20.86 1.37 -10.65
CA ASP A 7 21.06 1.08 -9.20
C ASP A 7 22.18 1.92 -8.57
N ALA A 8 23.14 2.40 -9.37
CA ALA A 8 24.22 3.26 -8.89
C ALA A 8 23.74 4.58 -8.26
N ILE A 9 22.50 5.01 -8.52
CA ILE A 9 21.91 6.21 -7.92
C ILE A 9 21.25 5.95 -6.57
N LEU A 10 20.99 4.67 -6.22
CA LEU A 10 20.23 4.32 -5.03
C LEU A 10 21.05 4.32 -3.76
N ALA A 11 22.34 4.11 -3.84
CA ALA A 11 23.24 4.09 -2.68
C ALA A 11 24.69 4.34 -3.08
N PRO A 12 25.12 5.56 -3.37
CA PRO A 12 26.54 5.85 -3.48
C PRO A 12 27.20 5.55 -2.13
N GLU A 13 28.16 4.62 -2.13
CA GLU A 13 28.91 4.29 -0.92
C GLU A 13 29.52 5.55 -0.31
N GLY A 14 29.37 5.71 1.01
CA GLY A 14 29.92 6.85 1.75
C GLY A 14 29.10 8.13 1.68
N SER A 15 27.91 8.13 1.06
CA SER A 15 27.02 9.29 1.10
C SER A 15 26.41 9.43 2.50
N SER A 16 26.51 10.63 3.07
CA SER A 16 25.76 10.96 4.29
C SER A 16 24.36 11.43 3.92
N PRO A 17 23.33 11.12 4.74
CA PRO A 17 22.01 11.69 4.55
C PRO A 17 22.07 13.22 4.49
N GLN A 18 21.36 13.82 3.55
CA GLN A 18 21.24 15.27 3.52
C GLN A 18 20.54 15.77 4.77
N PRO A 19 20.91 16.96 5.30
CA PRO A 19 20.15 17.58 6.38
C PRO A 19 18.68 17.70 5.98
N TRP A 20 17.79 17.24 6.84
CA TRP A 20 16.36 17.35 6.60
C TRP A 20 15.81 18.69 7.09
N GLU A 21 14.77 19.18 6.44
CA GLU A 21 14.07 20.39 6.84
C GLU A 21 13.42 20.18 8.21
N ARG A 22 13.64 21.14 9.12
CA ARG A 22 13.10 21.06 10.49
C ARG A 22 11.72 21.68 10.62
N ASP A 23 11.33 22.54 9.67
CA ASP A 23 9.98 23.11 9.65
C ASP A 23 8.99 22.03 9.18
N GLU A 24 8.15 21.58 10.08
CA GLU A 24 7.11 20.59 9.78
C GLU A 24 6.06 21.11 8.76
N ASN A 25 5.97 22.40 8.54
CA ASN A 25 5.09 23.01 7.54
C ASN A 25 5.77 23.19 6.18
N ALA A 26 7.06 22.88 6.08
CA ALA A 26 7.74 22.87 4.78
C ALA A 26 7.13 21.79 3.87
N THR A 27 7.19 22.03 2.57
CA THR A 27 6.70 21.08 1.55
C THR A 27 7.61 19.85 1.50
N ALA A 28 7.03 18.68 1.79
CA ALA A 28 7.72 17.41 1.71
C ALA A 28 7.56 16.77 0.32
N THR A 29 6.36 16.85 -0.27
CA THR A 29 6.05 16.30 -1.59
C THR A 29 5.12 17.22 -2.37
N ILE A 30 5.16 17.11 -3.71
CA ILE A 30 4.21 17.81 -4.60
C ILE A 30 3.50 16.76 -5.45
N ASN A 31 2.18 16.67 -5.30
CA ASN A 31 1.34 15.75 -6.04
C ASN A 31 0.52 16.51 -7.08
N TYR A 32 0.60 16.08 -8.34
CA TYR A 32 -0.20 16.69 -9.40
C TYR A 32 -1.55 16.01 -9.52
N THR A 33 -2.61 16.83 -9.57
CA THR A 33 -3.97 16.37 -9.87
C THR A 33 -4.41 16.93 -11.22
N SER A 34 -5.33 16.24 -11.90
CA SER A 34 -5.87 16.67 -13.20
C SER A 34 -6.59 18.02 -13.12
N GLY A 35 -7.02 18.42 -11.91
CA GLY A 35 -7.77 19.66 -11.69
C GLY A 35 -9.12 19.69 -12.42
N THR A 36 -10.03 20.54 -11.96
CA THR A 36 -11.34 20.76 -12.62
C THR A 36 -11.25 21.77 -13.78
N THR A 37 -10.11 22.42 -13.99
CA THR A 37 -9.90 23.53 -14.94
C THR A 37 -8.95 23.18 -16.09
N ALA A 38 -8.86 21.92 -16.49
CA ALA A 38 -8.03 21.41 -17.60
C ALA A 38 -6.50 21.62 -17.44
N ARG A 39 -6.02 22.26 -16.39
CA ARG A 39 -4.58 22.38 -16.09
C ARG A 39 -4.24 21.58 -14.83
N PRO A 40 -3.22 20.72 -14.86
CA PRO A 40 -2.75 20.03 -13.67
C PRO A 40 -2.38 21.02 -12.57
N LYS A 41 -2.75 20.70 -11.34
CA LYS A 41 -2.41 21.49 -10.14
C LYS A 41 -1.45 20.71 -9.28
N GLY A 42 -0.33 21.34 -8.90
CA GLY A 42 0.61 20.80 -7.92
C GLY A 42 0.11 21.05 -6.51
N VAL A 43 -0.27 20.01 -5.81
CA VAL A 43 -0.65 20.07 -4.39
C VAL A 43 0.58 19.87 -3.54
N GLN A 44 0.95 20.86 -2.77
CA GLN A 44 2.03 20.78 -1.81
C GLN A 44 1.54 20.05 -0.55
N ILE A 45 2.22 18.99 -0.18
CA ILE A 45 1.95 18.22 1.03
C ILE A 45 3.12 18.44 1.98
N THR A 46 2.82 18.90 3.19
CA THR A 46 3.84 19.21 4.19
C THR A 46 4.27 17.98 4.97
N HIS A 47 5.41 18.05 5.65
CA HIS A 47 5.84 17.00 6.60
C HIS A 47 4.77 16.72 7.64
N ARG A 48 4.13 17.77 8.19
CA ARG A 48 3.02 17.66 9.13
C ARG A 48 1.83 16.88 8.56
N ASN A 49 1.43 17.15 7.31
CA ASN A 49 0.35 16.41 6.67
C ASN A 49 0.68 14.92 6.57
N ILE A 50 1.89 14.60 6.10
CA ILE A 50 2.34 13.19 5.97
C ILE A 50 2.32 12.51 7.32
N TRP A 51 2.92 13.12 8.35
CA TRP A 51 2.98 12.56 9.69
C TRP A 51 1.59 12.34 10.28
N THR A 52 0.72 13.35 10.21
CA THR A 52 -0.63 13.26 10.76
C THR A 52 -1.45 12.17 10.05
N ASN A 53 -1.39 12.11 8.72
CA ASN A 53 -2.08 11.07 7.94
C ASN A 53 -1.54 9.68 8.29
N ALA A 54 -0.22 9.50 8.29
CA ALA A 54 0.43 8.23 8.57
C ALA A 54 0.07 7.70 9.96
N LEU A 55 0.17 8.55 10.99
CA LEU A 55 -0.15 8.17 12.36
C LEU A 55 -1.64 7.84 12.53
N THR A 56 -2.52 8.69 11.99
CA THR A 56 -3.97 8.47 12.08
C THR A 56 -4.38 7.18 11.40
N PHE A 57 -3.86 6.92 10.19
CA PHE A 57 -4.17 5.69 9.46
C PHE A 57 -3.65 4.47 10.21
N ALA A 58 -2.41 4.51 10.68
CA ALA A 58 -1.81 3.41 11.44
C ALA A 58 -2.63 3.06 12.69
N LEU A 59 -3.07 4.07 13.46
CA LEU A 59 -3.91 3.87 14.63
C LEU A 59 -5.26 3.23 14.29
N HIS A 60 -5.95 3.76 13.27
CA HIS A 60 -7.26 3.24 12.88
C HIS A 60 -7.19 1.84 12.26
N ALA A 61 -6.14 1.54 11.53
CA ALA A 61 -5.89 0.23 10.95
C ALA A 61 -5.29 -0.79 11.94
N GLY A 62 -4.97 -0.35 13.16
CA GLY A 62 -4.32 -1.20 14.17
C GLY A 62 -2.98 -1.77 13.69
N LEU A 63 -2.21 -0.98 12.91
CA LEU A 63 -0.92 -1.41 12.38
C LEU A 63 0.15 -1.46 13.47
N THR A 64 0.97 -2.48 13.41
CA THR A 64 2.12 -2.68 14.31
C THR A 64 3.37 -3.07 13.51
N ASP A 65 4.52 -3.08 14.15
CA ASP A 65 5.80 -3.55 13.62
C ASP A 65 5.83 -5.07 13.32
N ARG A 66 4.76 -5.80 13.68
CA ARG A 66 4.59 -7.24 13.40
C ARG A 66 3.84 -7.51 12.11
N ASP A 67 3.30 -6.47 11.49
CA ASP A 67 2.62 -6.59 10.21
C ASP A 67 3.61 -6.72 9.05
N VAL A 68 3.14 -7.31 7.95
CA VAL A 68 3.79 -7.30 6.65
C VAL A 68 2.77 -6.78 5.64
N TYR A 69 3.11 -5.70 4.96
CA TYR A 69 2.18 -5.01 4.06
C TYR A 69 2.43 -5.35 2.59
N LEU A 70 1.35 -5.62 1.85
CA LEU A 70 1.40 -5.78 0.40
C LEU A 70 0.83 -4.55 -0.31
N HIS A 71 1.66 -3.89 -1.12
CA HIS A 71 1.25 -2.76 -1.93
C HIS A 71 0.44 -3.21 -3.15
N THR A 72 -0.87 -2.98 -3.12
CA THR A 72 -1.78 -3.19 -4.24
C THR A 72 -2.32 -1.88 -4.82
N LEU A 73 -2.17 -0.79 -4.07
CA LEU A 73 -2.58 0.55 -4.50
C LEU A 73 -1.46 1.24 -5.28
N PRO A 74 -1.78 1.97 -6.37
CA PRO A 74 -0.78 2.71 -7.13
C PRO A 74 -0.23 3.87 -6.30
N MET A 75 1.10 3.91 -6.12
CA MET A 75 1.76 4.96 -5.34
C MET A 75 1.67 6.34 -5.99
N PHE A 76 1.47 6.40 -7.31
CA PHE A 76 1.29 7.66 -8.05
C PHE A 76 -0.09 8.27 -7.90
N HIS A 77 -1.05 7.58 -7.26
CA HIS A 77 -2.38 8.09 -6.99
C HIS A 77 -2.66 8.04 -5.49
N CYS A 78 -2.99 9.20 -4.89
CA CYS A 78 -3.18 9.35 -3.44
C CYS A 78 -2.02 8.78 -2.61
N ASN A 79 -0.80 8.72 -3.17
CA ASN A 79 0.40 8.13 -2.56
C ASN A 79 0.15 6.73 -1.97
N GLY A 80 -0.68 5.91 -2.64
CA GLY A 80 -1.10 4.61 -2.09
C GLY A 80 -1.74 4.74 -0.70
N TRP A 81 -2.54 5.80 -0.49
CA TRP A 81 -3.17 6.20 0.78
C TRP A 81 -2.17 6.56 1.89
N GLY A 82 -0.98 7.01 1.54
CA GLY A 82 0.06 7.36 2.49
C GLY A 82 0.72 6.15 3.18
N MET A 83 0.37 4.93 2.75
CA MET A 83 0.93 3.70 3.33
C MET A 83 2.46 3.65 3.30
N PRO A 84 3.17 4.07 2.23
CA PRO A 84 4.64 4.07 2.24
C PRO A 84 5.23 4.84 3.43
N PHE A 85 4.60 5.94 3.82
CA PHE A 85 5.06 6.77 4.95
C PHE A 85 4.69 6.14 6.30
N ALA A 86 3.44 5.66 6.44
CA ALA A 86 2.98 5.01 7.66
C ALA A 86 3.82 3.78 8.00
N LEU A 87 4.06 2.93 7.01
CA LEU A 87 4.81 1.68 7.18
C LEU A 87 6.29 1.95 7.45
N ALA A 88 6.89 2.94 6.78
CA ALA A 88 8.27 3.34 7.06
C ALA A 88 8.42 3.88 8.49
N GLY A 89 7.46 4.68 8.95
CA GLY A 89 7.44 5.21 10.33
C GLY A 89 7.30 4.14 11.40
N LEU A 90 6.63 3.02 11.10
CA LEU A 90 6.44 1.89 12.00
C LEU A 90 7.51 0.79 11.84
N GLY A 91 8.37 0.87 10.83
CA GLY A 91 9.32 -0.20 10.51
C GLY A 91 8.67 -1.47 9.95
N VAL A 92 7.49 -1.36 9.35
CA VAL A 92 6.74 -2.49 8.77
C VAL A 92 7.37 -2.92 7.44
N PRO A 93 7.71 -4.22 7.24
CA PRO A 93 8.14 -4.75 5.96
C PRO A 93 7.10 -4.52 4.86
N GLN A 94 7.58 -4.10 3.69
CA GLN A 94 6.74 -3.72 2.56
C GLN A 94 7.02 -4.61 1.34
N VAL A 95 6.01 -5.31 0.87
CA VAL A 95 6.05 -6.16 -0.33
C VAL A 95 5.45 -5.38 -1.50
N VAL A 96 6.15 -5.31 -2.61
CA VAL A 96 5.71 -4.55 -3.79
C VAL A 96 5.33 -5.49 -4.93
N LEU A 97 4.24 -5.17 -5.62
CA LEU A 97 3.80 -5.83 -6.84
C LEU A 97 4.19 -5.01 -8.06
N ARG A 98 4.72 -5.65 -9.09
CA ARG A 98 4.95 -5.02 -10.37
C ARG A 98 3.65 -4.77 -11.14
N LYS A 99 2.69 -5.67 -10.95
CA LYS A 99 1.35 -5.63 -11.56
C LYS A 99 0.36 -6.27 -10.60
N VAL A 100 -0.84 -5.72 -10.53
CA VAL A 100 -1.94 -6.33 -9.78
C VAL A 100 -2.43 -7.56 -10.54
N ASP A 101 -2.31 -8.72 -9.89
CA ASP A 101 -2.74 -10.02 -10.37
C ASP A 101 -3.15 -10.87 -9.16
N GLY A 102 -4.32 -11.52 -9.21
CA GLY A 102 -4.88 -12.23 -8.07
C GLY A 102 -4.03 -13.41 -7.60
N ALA A 103 -3.50 -14.20 -8.52
CA ALA A 103 -2.66 -15.35 -8.20
C ALA A 103 -1.29 -14.90 -7.64
N GLU A 104 -0.73 -13.80 -8.20
CA GLU A 104 0.50 -13.22 -7.66
C GLU A 104 0.29 -12.66 -6.25
N ILE A 105 -0.85 -12.03 -5.97
CA ILE A 105 -1.20 -11.56 -4.62
C ILE A 105 -1.21 -12.74 -3.64
N LEU A 106 -1.92 -13.83 -3.95
CA LEU A 106 -1.96 -15.01 -3.09
C LEU A 106 -0.55 -15.59 -2.87
N ARG A 107 0.26 -15.69 -3.92
CA ARG A 107 1.65 -16.16 -3.83
C ARG A 107 2.51 -15.25 -2.94
N ARG A 108 2.34 -13.91 -3.01
CA ARG A 108 3.06 -12.97 -2.13
C ARG A 108 2.60 -13.09 -0.69
N VAL A 109 1.30 -13.28 -0.46
CA VAL A 109 0.78 -13.55 0.88
C VAL A 109 1.42 -14.80 1.48
N GLU A 110 1.50 -15.87 0.71
CA GLU A 110 2.14 -17.12 1.13
C GLU A 110 3.64 -16.95 1.39
N THR A 111 4.37 -16.40 0.41
CA THR A 111 5.83 -16.33 0.44
C THR A 111 6.36 -15.39 1.51
N HIS A 112 5.69 -14.25 1.73
CA HIS A 112 6.17 -13.19 2.61
C HIS A 112 5.39 -13.09 3.93
N GLY A 113 4.36 -13.91 4.13
CA GLY A 113 3.54 -13.85 5.34
C GLY A 113 2.80 -12.53 5.49
N VAL A 114 2.27 -11.99 4.38
CA VAL A 114 1.51 -10.72 4.41
C VAL A 114 0.35 -10.81 5.39
N THR A 115 0.18 -9.75 6.19
CA THR A 115 -0.88 -9.64 7.19
C THR A 115 -1.83 -8.47 6.94
N PHE A 116 -1.43 -7.53 6.09
CA PHE A 116 -2.25 -6.34 5.83
C PHE A 116 -2.12 -5.85 4.39
N MET A 117 -3.23 -5.44 3.81
CA MET A 117 -3.26 -4.75 2.52
C MET A 117 -4.45 -3.79 2.44
N CYS A 118 -4.33 -2.78 1.57
CA CYS A 118 -5.45 -1.95 1.15
C CYS A 118 -5.75 -2.23 -0.32
N ALA A 119 -7.00 -2.31 -0.71
CA ALA A 119 -7.36 -2.69 -2.08
C ALA A 119 -8.59 -1.94 -2.60
N ALA A 120 -8.66 -1.79 -3.92
CA ALA A 120 -9.90 -1.45 -4.61
C ALA A 120 -10.77 -2.71 -4.81
N PRO A 121 -12.10 -2.60 -4.95
CA PRO A 121 -12.97 -3.76 -5.16
C PRO A 121 -12.58 -4.65 -6.34
N ALA A 122 -12.01 -4.07 -7.39
CA ALA A 122 -11.51 -4.84 -8.55
C ALA A 122 -10.36 -5.77 -8.19
N VAL A 123 -9.46 -5.33 -7.29
CA VAL A 123 -8.35 -6.16 -6.78
C VAL A 123 -8.89 -7.31 -5.95
N VAL A 124 -9.85 -7.04 -5.08
CA VAL A 124 -10.51 -8.07 -4.26
C VAL A 124 -11.16 -9.14 -5.13
N ASN A 125 -11.88 -8.73 -6.18
CA ASN A 125 -12.50 -9.67 -7.11
C ASN A 125 -11.45 -10.53 -7.83
N ALA A 126 -10.33 -9.96 -8.25
CA ALA A 126 -9.25 -10.71 -8.89
C ALA A 126 -8.65 -11.77 -7.93
N VAL A 127 -8.51 -11.45 -6.65
CA VAL A 127 -8.04 -12.41 -5.63
C VAL A 127 -9.07 -13.52 -5.42
N LEU A 128 -10.37 -13.18 -5.32
CA LEU A 128 -11.45 -14.16 -5.19
C LEU A 128 -11.55 -15.11 -6.41
N GLU A 129 -11.33 -14.60 -7.61
CA GLU A 129 -11.28 -15.42 -8.82
C GLU A 129 -10.06 -16.37 -8.80
N ALA A 130 -8.89 -15.86 -8.45
CA ALA A 130 -7.68 -16.67 -8.36
C ALA A 130 -7.79 -17.76 -7.27
N ALA A 131 -8.45 -17.45 -6.15
CA ALA A 131 -8.67 -18.40 -5.06
C ALA A 131 -9.47 -19.64 -5.49
N GLN A 132 -10.35 -19.53 -6.50
CA GLN A 132 -11.15 -20.67 -7.01
C GLN A 132 -10.30 -21.77 -7.64
N SER A 133 -9.13 -21.40 -8.16
CA SER A 133 -8.18 -22.33 -8.79
C SER A 133 -6.92 -22.54 -7.96
N TRP A 134 -6.88 -22.00 -6.74
CA TRP A 134 -5.74 -22.17 -5.86
C TRP A 134 -5.69 -23.60 -5.28
N GLU A 135 -4.55 -24.23 -5.37
CA GLU A 135 -4.34 -25.55 -4.82
C GLU A 135 -3.91 -25.47 -3.36
N GLY A 136 -4.61 -26.17 -2.49
CA GLY A 136 -4.32 -26.19 -1.05
C GLY A 136 -5.09 -25.16 -0.25
N GLU A 137 -4.59 -24.84 0.94
CA GLU A 137 -5.19 -23.86 1.83
C GLU A 137 -4.96 -22.45 1.29
N ILE A 138 -5.98 -21.60 1.39
CA ILE A 138 -5.86 -20.19 0.99
C ILE A 138 -4.83 -19.47 1.87
N PRO A 139 -3.80 -18.87 1.28
CA PRO A 139 -2.77 -18.15 2.03
C PRO A 139 -3.33 -17.03 2.89
N GLY A 140 -2.81 -16.87 4.09
CA GLY A 140 -3.19 -15.80 5.00
C GLY A 140 -4.57 -15.94 5.65
N ARG A 141 -5.21 -17.11 5.55
CA ARG A 141 -6.47 -17.40 6.26
C ARG A 141 -6.32 -17.06 7.74
N ASP A 142 -7.32 -16.35 8.29
CA ASP A 142 -7.40 -15.88 9.68
C ASP A 142 -6.23 -14.95 10.11
N ARG A 143 -5.47 -14.40 9.15
CA ARG A 143 -4.33 -13.51 9.44
C ARG A 143 -4.32 -12.23 8.63
N VAL A 144 -4.81 -12.27 7.38
CA VAL A 144 -4.81 -11.10 6.52
C VAL A 144 -5.99 -10.21 6.87
N ARG A 145 -5.70 -8.94 7.11
CA ARG A 145 -6.68 -7.86 7.23
C ARG A 145 -6.65 -7.01 5.97
N ILE A 146 -7.81 -6.64 5.46
CA ILE A 146 -7.93 -5.88 4.23
C ILE A 146 -8.85 -4.68 4.39
N ILE A 147 -8.37 -3.50 4.01
CA ILE A 147 -9.21 -2.31 3.89
C ILE A 147 -9.58 -2.11 2.43
N VAL A 148 -10.88 -2.11 2.15
CA VAL A 148 -11.40 -1.93 0.78
C VAL A 148 -12.02 -0.55 0.64
N ALA A 149 -11.52 0.24 -0.33
CA ALA A 149 -12.06 1.56 -0.64
C ALA A 149 -11.80 1.95 -2.11
N GLY A 150 -12.12 3.23 -2.44
CA GLY A 150 -12.10 3.73 -3.81
C GLY A 150 -13.47 3.64 -4.48
N ALA A 151 -14.27 2.63 -4.10
CA ALA A 151 -15.71 2.52 -4.36
C ALA A 151 -16.32 1.66 -3.24
N PRO A 152 -17.60 1.81 -2.92
CA PRO A 152 -18.27 0.94 -1.95
C PRO A 152 -18.22 -0.51 -2.44
N PRO A 153 -17.62 -1.45 -1.67
CA PRO A 153 -17.67 -2.86 -2.04
C PRO A 153 -19.11 -3.38 -1.89
N PRO A 154 -19.62 -4.18 -2.84
CA PRO A 154 -20.89 -4.86 -2.64
C PRO A 154 -20.83 -5.75 -1.37
N THR A 155 -21.87 -5.75 -0.56
CA THR A 155 -21.95 -6.60 0.65
C THR A 155 -21.64 -8.06 0.35
N LYS A 156 -22.09 -8.55 -0.82
CA LYS A 156 -21.76 -9.90 -1.29
C LYS A 156 -20.26 -10.14 -1.45
N THR A 157 -19.50 -9.14 -1.90
CA THR A 157 -18.04 -9.25 -2.04
C THR A 157 -17.38 -9.35 -0.67
N VAL A 158 -17.82 -8.57 0.30
CA VAL A 158 -17.30 -8.63 1.69
C VAL A 158 -17.55 -10.03 2.27
N ALA A 159 -18.77 -10.52 2.20
CA ALA A 159 -19.12 -11.86 2.69
C ALA A 159 -18.30 -12.98 2.01
N ARG A 160 -17.96 -12.82 0.73
CA ARG A 160 -17.09 -13.77 0.02
C ARG A 160 -15.64 -13.72 0.51
N VAL A 161 -15.11 -12.54 0.79
CA VAL A 161 -13.74 -12.41 1.34
C VAL A 161 -13.63 -13.19 2.67
N GLU A 162 -14.59 -13.00 3.56
CA GLU A 162 -14.63 -13.71 4.84
C GLU A 162 -14.80 -15.22 4.64
N ALA A 163 -15.77 -15.64 3.82
CA ALA A 163 -16.10 -17.07 3.67
C ALA A 163 -15.05 -17.85 2.83
N GLU A 164 -14.62 -17.28 1.70
CA GLU A 164 -13.75 -17.97 0.73
C GLU A 164 -12.27 -17.81 1.08
N LEU A 165 -11.82 -16.60 1.46
CA LEU A 165 -10.43 -16.33 1.78
C LEU A 165 -10.12 -16.50 3.28
N GLY A 166 -11.11 -16.32 4.17
CA GLY A 166 -10.91 -16.23 5.61
C GLY A 166 -10.10 -14.99 6.00
N TRP A 167 -10.20 -13.91 5.22
CA TRP A 167 -9.57 -12.60 5.49
C TRP A 167 -10.59 -11.67 6.15
N GLU A 168 -10.11 -10.80 7.04
CA GLU A 168 -10.89 -9.80 7.75
C GLU A 168 -10.95 -8.45 7.01
#